data_79da8258a2a08d2f852a65b6d2413d35
#
_entry.id   79da8258a2a08d2f852a65b6d2413d35
#
_cell.length_a   1.000
_cell.length_b   1.000
_cell.length_c   1.000
_cell.angle_alpha   90.00
_cell.angle_beta   90.00
_cell.angle_gamma   90.00
#
_symmetry.space_group_name_H-M   'P 1'
#
loop_
_entity.id
_entity.type
_entity.pdbx_description
1 polymer ?
#
loop_
_entity_poly.entity_id
_entity_poly.type
_entity_poly.pdbx_seq_one_letter_code
_entity_poly.pdbx_strand_id
1 'polypeptide(L)'
;MLHIITLLYLVTAAICYAAAKNIASSFGRELTKEIQAVKQPIDETIAYVGSSQCSNVKKLIGVTYEQIEGEKEPDLESLKLELRTNDFRAIYNISKAADAIPRAREVHLQEKLIIFVHGFTDDPTKDSFQTISDSFLKQGKCNILALDGSSLIHWLYLRSTTYVRFMGERLGAVLVSMMDNGVNPADIHLIGHSLGSHIAGFTGKTVTDLTGKKVGRISGLDPAGPCFSHIDEELRLKNTDAAYVDVIHTDAGVYGLRDAVGHSDYYPNSGSKQPNCLLQTCSHSRAWELYAESVLRPHAFPARKCHDWDAYKAGNCTTEISNMGYLSKANSRGKFFLRTGEDSPYGLGEKGLKFEGETGVVNNVVNGGQHVAKGIANVGKLLG
;
A
#
# COMPACT_ATOMS: atom_id res chain seq x y z
N MET A 1 -46.20 -24.81 -26.00
CA MET A 1 -44.84 -24.61 -26.57
C MET A 1 -44.46 -23.12 -26.63
N LEU A 2 -45.32 -22.25 -27.19
CA LEU A 2 -45.03 -20.82 -27.31
C LEU A 2 -44.76 -20.12 -25.95
N HIS A 3 -45.53 -20.42 -24.91
CA HIS A 3 -45.36 -19.83 -23.57
C HIS A 3 -44.07 -20.22 -22.85
N ILE A 4 -43.52 -21.41 -23.11
CA ILE A 4 -42.25 -21.86 -22.51
C ILE A 4 -41.09 -21.15 -23.19
N ILE A 5 -41.13 -20.92 -24.48
CA ILE A 5 -40.11 -20.17 -25.23
C ILE A 5 -40.08 -18.71 -24.79
N THR A 6 -41.26 -18.09 -24.61
CA THR A 6 -41.33 -16.70 -24.15
C THR A 6 -40.80 -16.55 -22.71
N LEU A 7 -41.12 -17.54 -21.83
CA LEU A 7 -40.59 -17.53 -20.44
C LEU A 7 -39.07 -17.68 -20.40
N LEU A 8 -38.52 -18.60 -21.21
CA LEU A 8 -37.06 -18.77 -21.35
C LEU A 8 -36.38 -17.52 -21.87
N TYR A 9 -36.99 -16.81 -22.83
CA TYR A 9 -36.43 -15.57 -23.38
C TYR A 9 -36.44 -14.43 -22.31
N LEU A 10 -37.50 -14.33 -21.52
CA LEU A 10 -37.59 -13.35 -20.43
C LEU A 10 -36.59 -13.64 -19.31
N VAL A 11 -36.39 -14.90 -18.95
CA VAL A 11 -35.42 -15.31 -17.93
C VAL A 11 -33.98 -15.05 -18.40
N THR A 12 -33.64 -15.39 -19.64
CA THR A 12 -32.30 -15.09 -20.19
C THR A 12 -32.05 -13.61 -20.34
N ALA A 13 -33.02 -12.82 -20.77
CA ALA A 13 -32.91 -11.37 -20.82
C ALA A 13 -32.75 -10.73 -19.45
N ALA A 14 -33.45 -11.23 -18.42
CA ALA A 14 -33.32 -10.75 -17.04
C ALA A 14 -31.93 -11.09 -16.46
N ILE A 15 -31.39 -12.28 -16.73
CA ILE A 15 -30.04 -12.69 -16.31
C ILE A 15 -28.96 -11.83 -17.01
N CYS A 16 -29.08 -11.61 -18.31
CA CYS A 16 -28.17 -10.75 -19.06
C CYS A 16 -28.24 -9.29 -18.58
N TYR A 17 -29.44 -8.77 -18.27
CA TYR A 17 -29.60 -7.43 -17.73
C TYR A 17 -29.01 -7.29 -16.32
N ALA A 18 -29.21 -8.28 -15.44
CA ALA A 18 -28.61 -8.30 -14.11
C ALA A 18 -27.08 -8.37 -14.16
N ALA A 19 -26.53 -9.21 -15.05
CA ALA A 19 -25.09 -9.31 -15.26
C ALA A 19 -24.51 -7.99 -15.82
N ALA A 20 -25.15 -7.38 -16.82
CA ALA A 20 -24.74 -6.10 -17.38
C ALA A 20 -24.81 -4.96 -16.35
N LYS A 21 -25.84 -4.95 -15.48
CA LYS A 21 -26.00 -3.96 -14.41
C LYS A 21 -24.92 -4.12 -13.33
N ASN A 22 -24.53 -5.37 -12.98
CA ASN A 22 -23.45 -5.63 -12.04
C ASN A 22 -22.08 -5.24 -12.60
N ILE A 23 -21.81 -5.53 -13.87
CA ILE A 23 -20.58 -5.12 -14.55
C ILE A 23 -20.52 -3.59 -14.67
N ALA A 24 -21.61 -2.93 -15.08
CA ALA A 24 -21.67 -1.48 -15.15
C ALA A 24 -21.55 -0.80 -13.78
N SER A 25 -22.07 -1.40 -12.71
CA SER A 25 -21.97 -0.86 -11.35
C SER A 25 -20.59 -1.07 -10.71
N SER A 26 -19.89 -2.16 -11.03
CA SER A 26 -18.50 -2.37 -10.59
C SER A 26 -17.55 -1.46 -11.36
N PHE A 27 -17.70 -1.37 -12.68
CA PHE A 27 -16.93 -0.49 -13.54
C PHE A 27 -17.17 1.00 -13.18
N GLY A 28 -18.42 1.39 -12.92
CA GLY A 28 -18.76 2.75 -12.49
C GLY A 28 -18.19 3.11 -11.12
N ARG A 29 -18.13 2.17 -10.17
CA ARG A 29 -17.54 2.40 -8.85
C ARG A 29 -16.02 2.54 -8.92
N GLU A 30 -15.34 1.68 -9.69
CA GLU A 30 -13.89 1.81 -9.91
C GLU A 30 -13.57 3.10 -10.67
N LEU A 31 -14.29 3.40 -11.75
CA LEU A 31 -14.12 4.65 -12.49
C LEU A 31 -14.37 5.88 -11.61
N THR A 32 -15.36 5.84 -10.70
CA THR A 32 -15.63 6.95 -9.77
C THR A 32 -14.52 7.12 -8.74
N LYS A 33 -13.97 6.04 -8.19
CA LYS A 33 -12.80 6.08 -7.29
C LYS A 33 -11.60 6.66 -8.03
N GLU A 34 -11.33 6.21 -9.25
CA GLU A 34 -10.23 6.70 -10.07
C GLU A 34 -10.42 8.14 -10.52
N ILE A 35 -11.64 8.58 -10.89
CA ILE A 35 -11.93 9.97 -11.24
C ILE A 35 -11.85 10.91 -10.02
N GLN A 36 -12.20 10.45 -8.82
CA GLN A 36 -11.98 11.23 -7.60
C GLN A 36 -10.49 11.42 -7.31
N ALA A 37 -9.64 10.44 -7.67
CA ALA A 37 -8.19 10.57 -7.59
C ALA A 37 -7.59 11.51 -8.65
N VAL A 38 -8.21 11.62 -9.84
CA VAL A 38 -7.77 12.49 -10.98
C VAL A 38 -8.08 13.98 -10.74
N LYS A 39 -8.79 14.39 -9.70
CA LYS A 39 -9.07 15.81 -9.42
C LYS A 39 -7.84 16.67 -9.05
N GLN A 40 -6.62 16.20 -9.29
CA GLN A 40 -5.38 16.93 -9.01
C GLN A 40 -4.45 16.99 -10.23
N PRO A 41 -4.76 17.79 -11.27
CA PRO A 41 -3.98 17.82 -12.52
C PRO A 41 -2.58 18.43 -12.37
N ILE A 42 -2.31 19.17 -11.31
CA ILE A 42 -1.03 19.89 -11.13
C ILE A 42 0.05 18.96 -10.54
N ASP A 43 -0.34 18.01 -9.69
CA ASP A 43 0.59 17.14 -9.00
C ASP A 43 1.11 16.00 -9.88
N GLU A 44 0.33 15.52 -10.84
CA GLU A 44 0.77 14.51 -11.81
C GLU A 44 1.92 15.00 -12.69
N THR A 45 1.92 16.30 -13.07
CA THR A 45 3.00 16.89 -13.86
C THR A 45 4.32 16.89 -13.09
N ILE A 46 4.30 17.01 -11.75
CA ILE A 46 5.47 17.04 -10.89
C ILE A 46 5.94 15.62 -10.56
N ALA A 47 5.06 14.64 -10.48
CA ALA A 47 5.43 13.23 -10.37
C ALA A 47 6.25 12.75 -11.60
N TYR A 48 6.06 13.39 -12.75
CA TYR A 48 6.83 13.15 -13.99
C TYR A 48 8.18 13.88 -14.03
N VAL A 49 8.43 14.90 -13.21
CA VAL A 49 9.76 15.48 -13.08
C VAL A 49 10.65 14.46 -12.37
N GLY A 50 11.52 13.81 -13.10
CA GLY A 50 12.38 12.76 -12.55
C GLY A 50 13.07 13.20 -11.27
N SER A 51 13.27 12.28 -10.32
CA SER A 51 13.83 12.55 -8.98
C SER A 51 15.13 13.34 -8.99
N SER A 52 15.94 13.20 -10.04
CA SER A 52 17.18 13.96 -10.26
C SER A 52 16.96 15.48 -10.38
N GLN A 53 15.77 15.93 -10.74
CA GLN A 53 15.42 17.35 -10.88
C GLN A 53 14.80 17.92 -9.59
N CYS A 54 14.26 17.09 -8.70
CA CYS A 54 13.54 17.53 -7.50
C CYS A 54 14.39 18.46 -6.62
N SER A 55 15.66 18.11 -6.36
CA SER A 55 16.55 18.92 -5.52
C SER A 55 16.80 20.32 -6.11
N ASN A 56 16.99 20.39 -7.43
CA ASN A 56 17.22 21.67 -8.12
C ASN A 56 15.94 22.54 -8.10
N VAL A 57 14.79 21.95 -8.36
CA VAL A 57 13.51 22.67 -8.34
C VAL A 57 13.17 23.13 -6.92
N LYS A 58 13.34 22.27 -5.90
CA LYS A 58 13.16 22.65 -4.49
C LYS A 58 14.04 23.82 -4.10
N LYS A 59 15.33 23.79 -4.49
CA LYS A 59 16.28 24.88 -4.23
C LYS A 59 15.84 26.19 -4.89
N LEU A 60 15.33 26.10 -6.13
CA LEU A 60 14.88 27.28 -6.89
C LEU A 60 13.65 27.94 -6.25
N ILE A 61 12.72 27.13 -5.73
CA ILE A 61 11.47 27.64 -5.12
C ILE A 61 11.56 27.83 -3.59
N GLY A 62 12.77 27.63 -3.00
CA GLY A 62 13.00 27.90 -1.60
C GLY A 62 12.38 26.90 -0.61
N VAL A 63 12.26 25.64 -0.99
CA VAL A 63 11.58 24.59 -0.17
C VAL A 63 12.48 23.38 0.13
N THR A 64 13.81 23.52 0.10
CA THR A 64 14.69 22.46 0.62
C THR A 64 14.64 22.41 2.15
N TYR A 65 15.08 21.30 2.72
CA TYR A 65 15.11 21.13 4.18
C TYR A 65 15.92 22.25 4.85
N GLU A 66 17.11 22.54 4.34
CA GLU A 66 18.05 23.55 4.88
C GLU A 66 17.50 24.99 4.72
N GLN A 67 16.64 25.24 3.73
CA GLN A 67 16.05 26.55 3.52
C GLN A 67 14.91 26.86 4.49
N ILE A 68 14.19 25.84 4.95
CA ILE A 68 13.03 26.02 5.85
C ILE A 68 13.28 25.50 7.27
N GLU A 69 14.44 24.85 7.52
CA GLU A 69 14.83 24.44 8.86
C GLU A 69 15.00 25.67 9.78
N GLY A 70 14.35 25.65 10.94
CA GLY A 70 14.37 26.79 11.88
C GLY A 70 13.36 27.90 11.61
N GLU A 71 12.66 27.83 10.48
CA GLU A 71 11.51 28.70 10.18
C GLU A 71 10.27 28.27 11.00
N LYS A 72 9.21 29.10 10.97
CA LYS A 72 7.92 28.69 11.57
C LYS A 72 7.20 27.61 10.79
N GLU A 73 7.63 27.34 9.60
CA GLU A 73 7.14 26.28 8.73
C GLU A 73 8.13 25.09 8.68
N PRO A 74 7.62 23.85 8.55
CA PRO A 74 6.19 23.52 8.65
C PRO A 74 5.68 23.66 10.09
N ASP A 75 4.39 24.00 10.25
CA ASP A 75 3.72 24.00 11.56
C ASP A 75 3.51 22.58 12.07
N LEU A 76 4.51 22.01 12.70
CA LEU A 76 4.51 20.63 13.20
C LEU A 76 3.56 20.43 14.38
N GLU A 77 3.11 21.50 15.06
CA GLU A 77 2.12 21.42 16.12
C GLU A 77 0.70 21.19 15.56
N SER A 78 0.49 21.39 14.26
CA SER A 78 -0.75 21.02 13.57
C SER A 78 -0.93 19.51 13.41
N LEU A 79 0.15 18.71 13.54
CA LEU A 79 0.11 17.26 13.52
C LEU A 79 -0.73 16.70 14.67
N LYS A 80 -1.44 15.60 14.38
CA LYS A 80 -2.27 14.90 15.37
C LYS A 80 -1.99 13.41 15.33
N LEU A 81 -2.21 12.75 16.46
CA LEU A 81 -2.28 11.30 16.57
C LEU A 81 -3.71 10.89 16.93
N GLU A 82 -4.30 10.08 16.08
CA GLU A 82 -5.59 9.46 16.31
C GLU A 82 -5.39 8.08 16.93
N LEU A 83 -5.94 7.87 18.13
CA LEU A 83 -6.05 6.54 18.75
C LEU A 83 -7.40 5.94 18.40
N ARG A 84 -7.40 4.69 17.97
CA ARG A 84 -8.59 3.93 17.61
C ARG A 84 -8.60 2.56 18.27
N THR A 85 -9.73 2.25 18.90
CA THR A 85 -10.09 0.90 19.35
C THR A 85 -11.45 0.52 18.77
N ASN A 86 -12.01 -0.64 19.12
CA ASN A 86 -13.35 -1.04 18.68
C ASN A 86 -14.45 -0.04 19.11
N ASP A 87 -14.33 0.49 20.34
CA ASP A 87 -15.39 1.27 20.98
C ASP A 87 -14.96 2.70 21.31
N PHE A 88 -13.72 3.06 20.95
CA PHE A 88 -13.14 4.34 21.33
C PHE A 88 -12.32 4.94 20.19
N ARG A 89 -12.45 6.26 20.02
CA ARG A 89 -11.66 7.07 19.11
C ARG A 89 -11.33 8.39 19.79
N ALA A 90 -10.06 8.74 19.83
CA ALA A 90 -9.59 10.02 20.36
C ALA A 90 -8.49 10.61 19.46
N ILE A 91 -8.48 11.92 19.35
CA ILE A 91 -7.48 12.68 18.59
C ILE A 91 -6.69 13.53 19.57
N TYR A 92 -5.37 13.37 19.52
CA TYR A 92 -4.42 14.10 20.36
C TYR A 92 -3.58 15.03 19.49
N ASN A 93 -3.41 16.27 19.90
CA ASN A 93 -2.36 17.11 19.31
C ASN A 93 -1.00 16.47 19.56
N ILE A 94 -0.09 16.59 18.60
CA ILE A 94 1.21 15.91 18.62
C ILE A 94 2.01 16.24 19.90
N SER A 95 1.95 17.48 20.38
CA SER A 95 2.63 17.93 21.61
C SER A 95 2.11 17.27 22.88
N LYS A 96 0.86 16.79 22.89
CA LYS A 96 0.23 16.15 24.07
C LYS A 96 0.19 14.63 23.97
N ALA A 97 0.37 14.10 22.76
CA ALA A 97 0.22 12.67 22.48
C ALA A 97 1.18 11.80 23.29
N ALA A 98 2.42 12.26 23.46
CA ALA A 98 3.48 11.53 24.16
C ALA A 98 3.11 11.19 25.61
N ASP A 99 2.44 12.10 26.29
CA ASP A 99 2.03 11.92 27.69
C ASP A 99 0.64 11.29 27.82
N ALA A 100 -0.28 11.69 26.93
CA ALA A 100 -1.68 11.32 27.04
C ALA A 100 -1.95 9.87 26.59
N ILE A 101 -1.34 9.44 25.48
CA ILE A 101 -1.62 8.13 24.90
C ILE A 101 -1.17 6.97 25.82
N PRO A 102 0.07 6.95 26.37
CA PRO A 102 0.48 5.86 27.25
C PRO A 102 -0.34 5.75 28.55
N ARG A 103 -1.01 6.84 28.95
CA ARG A 103 -1.87 6.90 30.15
C ARG A 103 -3.35 6.70 29.84
N ALA A 104 -3.72 6.62 28.59
CA ALA A 104 -5.10 6.38 28.21
C ALA A 104 -5.53 4.97 28.66
N ARG A 105 -6.71 4.86 29.25
CA ARG A 105 -7.25 3.60 29.82
C ARG A 105 -7.37 2.50 28.77
N GLU A 106 -7.58 2.89 27.50
CA GLU A 106 -7.79 2.04 26.36
C GLU A 106 -6.47 1.52 25.76
N VAL A 107 -5.31 2.02 26.22
CA VAL A 107 -3.98 1.64 25.74
C VAL A 107 -3.36 0.58 26.65
N HIS A 108 -2.97 -0.53 26.07
CA HIS A 108 -2.31 -1.62 26.76
C HIS A 108 -0.83 -1.69 26.38
N LEU A 109 0.05 -1.13 27.22
CA LEU A 109 1.50 -1.00 26.93
C LEU A 109 2.23 -2.33 26.68
N GLN A 110 1.64 -3.48 27.05
CA GLN A 110 2.16 -4.81 26.78
C GLN A 110 1.79 -5.37 25.40
N GLU A 111 0.93 -4.65 24.69
CA GLU A 111 0.49 -5.00 23.35
C GLU A 111 1.24 -4.19 22.30
N LYS A 112 1.24 -4.68 21.05
CA LYS A 112 1.87 -3.96 19.94
C LYS A 112 1.23 -2.59 19.75
N LEU A 113 2.08 -1.61 19.46
CA LEU A 113 1.68 -0.27 19.05
C LEU A 113 1.81 -0.18 17.53
N ILE A 114 0.69 -0.23 16.84
CA ILE A 114 0.59 -0.09 15.39
C ILE A 114 0.34 1.38 15.05
N ILE A 115 1.19 1.98 14.24
CA ILE A 115 1.06 3.38 13.84
C ILE A 115 1.00 3.47 12.33
N PHE A 116 -0.15 3.87 11.80
CA PHE A 116 -0.32 4.14 10.38
C PHE A 116 0.10 5.58 10.04
N VAL A 117 0.84 5.71 8.93
CA VAL A 117 1.27 7.01 8.40
C VAL A 117 0.82 7.10 6.94
N HIS A 118 -0.12 8.00 6.69
CA HIS A 118 -0.73 8.16 5.38
C HIS A 118 0.18 8.86 4.36
N GLY A 119 -0.21 8.78 3.08
CA GLY A 119 0.49 9.42 1.98
C GLY A 119 -0.01 10.83 1.66
N PHE A 120 0.44 11.33 0.50
CA PHE A 120 0.03 12.62 -0.05
C PHE A 120 -1.47 12.66 -0.31
N THR A 121 -2.14 13.75 0.07
CA THR A 121 -3.59 13.98 -0.08
C THR A 121 -4.51 12.99 0.64
N ASP A 122 -3.96 12.19 1.52
CA ASP A 122 -4.67 11.23 2.34
C ASP A 122 -4.84 11.76 3.79
N ASP A 123 -5.67 11.11 4.59
CA ASP A 123 -5.89 11.42 6.00
C ASP A 123 -6.53 10.21 6.72
N PRO A 124 -6.56 10.19 8.07
CA PRO A 124 -7.11 9.05 8.81
C PRO A 124 -8.61 8.77 8.60
N THR A 125 -9.36 9.66 7.95
CA THR A 125 -10.78 9.42 7.63
C THR A 125 -10.97 8.62 6.33
N LYS A 126 -9.91 8.46 5.54
CA LYS A 126 -9.92 7.77 4.24
C LYS A 126 -9.83 6.25 4.38
N ASP A 127 -10.16 5.57 3.29
CA ASP A 127 -10.23 4.11 3.21
C ASP A 127 -8.93 3.41 3.61
N SER A 128 -7.76 4.03 3.36
CA SER A 128 -6.45 3.49 3.69
C SER A 128 -6.30 3.15 5.18
N PHE A 129 -6.50 4.14 6.06
CA PHE A 129 -6.43 3.92 7.51
C PHE A 129 -7.64 3.13 8.02
N GLN A 130 -8.85 3.44 7.52
CA GLN A 130 -10.05 2.76 7.99
C GLN A 130 -9.96 1.25 7.74
N THR A 131 -9.54 0.83 6.54
CA THR A 131 -9.42 -0.59 6.18
C THR A 131 -8.31 -1.29 6.96
N ILE A 132 -7.13 -0.65 7.10
CA ILE A 132 -6.02 -1.21 7.87
C ILE A 132 -6.42 -1.33 9.35
N SER A 133 -6.93 -0.28 9.96
CA SER A 133 -7.31 -0.30 11.37
C SER A 133 -8.42 -1.33 11.66
N ASP A 134 -9.45 -1.41 10.80
CA ASP A 134 -10.50 -2.43 10.92
C ASP A 134 -9.95 -3.86 10.88
N SER A 135 -8.93 -4.10 10.03
CA SER A 135 -8.32 -5.42 9.95
C SER A 135 -7.58 -5.80 11.25
N PHE A 136 -6.87 -4.87 11.86
CA PHE A 136 -6.19 -5.09 13.15
C PHE A 136 -7.19 -5.19 14.31
N LEU A 137 -8.22 -4.35 14.34
CA LEU A 137 -9.25 -4.40 15.38
C LEU A 137 -10.00 -5.74 15.41
N LYS A 138 -10.24 -6.34 14.24
CA LYS A 138 -10.80 -7.69 14.13
C LYS A 138 -9.87 -8.78 14.68
N GLN A 139 -8.55 -8.58 14.61
CA GLN A 139 -7.57 -9.50 15.20
C GLN A 139 -7.46 -9.33 16.73
N GLY A 140 -7.68 -8.11 17.23
CA GLY A 140 -7.51 -7.75 18.64
C GLY A 140 -6.03 -7.69 19.10
N LYS A 141 -5.82 -7.32 20.36
CA LYS A 141 -4.51 -7.31 21.02
C LYS A 141 -3.47 -6.38 20.40
N CYS A 142 -3.88 -5.17 20.04
CA CYS A 142 -2.97 -4.10 19.62
C CYS A 142 -3.56 -2.72 19.89
N ASN A 143 -2.68 -1.73 20.08
CA ASN A 143 -3.04 -0.33 20.11
C ASN A 143 -2.85 0.23 18.70
N ILE A 144 -3.84 0.93 18.18
CA ILE A 144 -3.80 1.44 16.81
C ILE A 144 -3.83 2.96 16.83
N LEU A 145 -2.82 3.55 16.20
CA LEU A 145 -2.69 4.97 15.98
C LEU A 145 -2.64 5.31 14.50
N ALA A 146 -3.04 6.52 14.13
CA ALA A 146 -2.70 7.14 12.86
C ALA A 146 -2.08 8.51 13.07
N LEU A 147 -1.00 8.80 12.34
CA LEU A 147 -0.50 10.16 12.21
C LEU A 147 -1.37 10.92 11.20
N ASP A 148 -2.04 11.97 11.62
CA ASP A 148 -2.71 12.92 10.75
C ASP A 148 -1.76 14.08 10.44
N GLY A 149 -1.21 14.06 9.24
CA GLY A 149 -0.37 15.11 8.66
C GLY A 149 -1.04 15.83 7.49
N SER A 150 -2.34 15.65 7.30
CA SER A 150 -3.09 16.17 6.15
C SER A 150 -2.99 17.69 5.98
N SER A 151 -2.84 18.45 7.07
CA SER A 151 -2.60 19.89 7.02
C SER A 151 -1.29 20.29 6.35
N LEU A 152 -0.31 19.38 6.29
CA LEU A 152 1.04 19.63 5.77
C LEU A 152 1.27 19.03 4.38
N ILE A 153 0.71 17.86 4.08
CA ILE A 153 1.04 17.08 2.87
C ILE A 153 -0.13 16.92 1.90
N HIS A 154 -0.83 17.99 1.54
CA HIS A 154 -1.96 17.90 0.60
C HIS A 154 -1.97 18.93 -0.55
N TRP A 155 -1.11 19.95 -0.55
CA TRP A 155 -1.17 21.01 -1.54
C TRP A 155 -0.17 20.89 -2.67
N LEU A 156 1.12 20.88 -2.35
CA LEU A 156 2.20 20.86 -3.33
C LEU A 156 3.12 19.68 -3.04
N TYR A 157 3.15 18.71 -3.94
CA TYR A 157 3.93 17.49 -3.75
C TYR A 157 5.39 17.76 -3.40
N LEU A 158 6.09 18.66 -4.14
CA LEU A 158 7.48 19.00 -3.87
C LEU A 158 7.72 19.51 -2.44
N ARG A 159 6.84 20.37 -1.94
CA ARG A 159 6.90 20.86 -0.57
C ARG A 159 6.59 19.73 0.43
N SER A 160 5.59 18.94 0.13
CA SER A 160 5.22 17.77 0.93
C SER A 160 6.38 16.78 1.07
N THR A 161 7.16 16.55 0.00
CA THR A 161 8.35 15.68 0.07
C THR A 161 9.47 16.24 0.96
N THR A 162 9.52 17.52 1.20
CA THR A 162 10.45 18.14 2.18
C THR A 162 9.90 17.98 3.60
N TYR A 163 8.59 18.13 3.77
CA TYR A 163 7.94 17.98 5.08
C TYR A 163 8.00 16.56 5.64
N VAL A 164 8.18 15.56 4.79
CA VAL A 164 8.38 14.14 5.17
C VAL A 164 9.43 13.99 6.27
N ARG A 165 10.57 14.65 6.14
CA ARG A 165 11.65 14.57 7.13
C ARG A 165 11.24 15.22 8.45
N PHE A 166 10.72 16.45 8.41
CA PHE A 166 10.26 17.16 9.62
C PHE A 166 9.17 16.37 10.37
N MET A 167 8.20 15.81 9.64
CA MET A 167 7.13 15.02 10.24
C MET A 167 7.67 13.74 10.89
N GLY A 168 8.61 13.06 10.23
CA GLY A 168 9.25 11.85 10.75
C GLY A 168 10.07 12.14 12.01
N GLU A 169 10.86 13.21 12.01
CA GLU A 169 11.63 13.66 13.17
C GLU A 169 10.70 14.01 14.35
N ARG A 170 9.60 14.72 14.08
CA ARG A 170 8.61 15.07 15.12
C ARG A 170 7.92 13.85 15.72
N LEU A 171 7.47 12.92 14.87
CA LEU A 171 6.87 11.67 15.34
C LEU A 171 7.89 10.83 16.13
N GLY A 172 9.15 10.76 15.67
CA GLY A 172 10.22 10.06 16.35
C GLY A 172 10.45 10.60 17.76
N ALA A 173 10.51 11.92 17.94
CA ALA A 173 10.64 12.55 19.25
C ALA A 173 9.45 12.23 20.18
N VAL A 174 8.23 12.19 19.63
CA VAL A 174 7.03 11.77 20.39
C VAL A 174 7.11 10.31 20.81
N LEU A 175 7.59 9.42 19.92
CA LEU A 175 7.77 8.01 20.28
C LEU A 175 8.83 7.80 21.34
N VAL A 176 9.93 8.57 21.33
CA VAL A 176 10.94 8.53 22.41
C VAL A 176 10.29 8.90 23.74
N SER A 177 9.50 9.98 23.80
CA SER A 177 8.76 10.32 25.03
C SER A 177 7.74 9.25 25.43
N MET A 178 7.10 8.57 24.51
CA MET A 178 6.23 7.41 24.82
C MET A 178 7.04 6.23 25.37
N MET A 179 8.26 6.02 24.86
CA MET A 179 9.17 4.98 25.40
C MET A 179 9.58 5.29 26.85
N ASP A 180 9.81 6.55 27.20
CA ASP A 180 10.06 6.98 28.58
C ASP A 180 8.85 6.75 29.49
N ASN A 181 7.64 6.72 28.92
CA ASN A 181 6.38 6.37 29.58
C ASN A 181 6.04 4.86 29.52
N GLY A 182 6.99 4.00 29.12
CA GLY A 182 6.88 2.54 29.21
C GLY A 182 6.54 1.81 27.94
N VAL A 183 6.43 2.48 26.78
CA VAL A 183 6.26 1.82 25.49
C VAL A 183 7.58 1.13 25.09
N ASN A 184 7.52 -0.17 24.82
CA ASN A 184 8.70 -0.91 24.37
C ASN A 184 8.94 -0.67 22.86
N PRO A 185 10.11 -0.14 22.45
CA PRO A 185 10.39 0.11 21.03
C PRO A 185 10.28 -1.14 20.15
N ALA A 186 10.58 -2.33 20.68
CA ALA A 186 10.45 -3.59 19.93
C ALA A 186 8.99 -3.93 19.55
N ASP A 187 8.01 -3.36 20.26
CA ASP A 187 6.59 -3.58 20.00
C ASP A 187 5.98 -2.47 19.10
N ILE A 188 6.77 -1.45 18.71
CA ILE A 188 6.36 -0.41 17.79
C ILE A 188 6.45 -0.94 16.34
N HIS A 189 5.33 -0.89 15.62
CA HIS A 189 5.25 -1.21 14.21
C HIS A 189 4.67 -0.01 13.43
N LEU A 190 5.51 0.64 12.63
CA LEU A 190 5.11 1.72 11.74
C LEU A 190 4.66 1.14 10.40
N ILE A 191 3.52 1.57 9.89
CA ILE A 191 2.98 1.18 8.59
C ILE A 191 2.80 2.46 7.79
N GLY A 192 3.65 2.69 6.79
CA GLY A 192 3.61 3.89 5.97
C GLY A 192 3.14 3.60 4.55
N HIS A 193 2.22 4.40 4.01
CA HIS A 193 1.82 4.35 2.61
C HIS A 193 2.41 5.54 1.85
N SER A 194 2.99 5.31 0.67
CA SER A 194 3.51 6.38 -0.20
C SER A 194 4.52 7.27 0.53
N LEU A 195 4.30 8.59 0.64
CA LEU A 195 5.12 9.51 1.45
C LEU A 195 5.22 9.06 2.91
N GLY A 196 4.15 8.46 3.44
CA GLY A 196 4.11 7.92 4.80
C GLY A 196 5.17 6.85 5.08
N SER A 197 5.61 6.12 4.05
CA SER A 197 6.72 5.16 4.18
C SER A 197 8.04 5.85 4.51
N HIS A 198 8.30 7.00 3.91
CA HIS A 198 9.51 7.78 4.19
C HIS A 198 9.41 8.52 5.52
N ILE A 199 8.22 9.02 5.88
CA ILE A 199 7.97 9.57 7.22
C ILE A 199 8.27 8.51 8.28
N ALA A 200 7.79 7.27 8.12
CA ALA A 200 8.10 6.16 9.00
C ALA A 200 9.62 5.85 9.06
N GLY A 201 10.32 5.96 7.93
CA GLY A 201 11.77 5.83 7.86
C GLY A 201 12.48 6.89 8.72
N PHE A 202 12.16 8.17 8.54
CA PHE A 202 12.72 9.24 9.37
C PHE A 202 12.34 9.12 10.85
N THR A 203 11.14 8.62 11.14
CA THR A 203 10.73 8.29 12.52
C THR A 203 11.66 7.26 13.15
N GLY A 204 11.96 6.18 12.41
CA GLY A 204 12.88 5.13 12.86
C GLY A 204 14.32 5.61 13.05
N LYS A 205 14.83 6.45 12.11
CA LYS A 205 16.14 7.11 12.24
C LYS A 205 16.21 7.95 13.52
N THR A 206 15.22 8.82 13.73
CA THR A 206 15.17 9.71 14.90
C THR A 206 15.13 8.94 16.22
N VAL A 207 14.32 7.87 16.30
CA VAL A 207 14.30 7.02 17.50
C VAL A 207 15.68 6.40 17.73
N THR A 208 16.35 5.93 16.67
CA THR A 208 17.69 5.34 16.77
C THR A 208 18.73 6.37 17.21
N ASP A 209 18.71 7.55 16.61
CA ASP A 209 19.66 8.64 16.89
C ASP A 209 19.56 9.16 18.33
N LEU A 210 18.32 9.27 18.84
CA LEU A 210 18.07 9.78 20.18
C LEU A 210 18.27 8.73 21.29
N THR A 211 18.11 7.44 21.01
CA THR A 211 18.05 6.40 22.05
C THR A 211 19.04 5.26 21.87
N GLY A 212 19.64 5.13 20.70
CA GLY A 212 20.43 3.94 20.32
C GLY A 212 19.58 2.67 20.10
N LYS A 213 18.24 2.75 20.22
CA LYS A 213 17.31 1.62 20.07
C LYS A 213 16.55 1.76 18.76
N LYS A 214 16.20 0.63 18.16
CA LYS A 214 15.37 0.61 16.96
C LYS A 214 13.91 0.30 17.30
N VAL A 215 12.97 0.90 16.55
CA VAL A 215 11.60 0.40 16.50
C VAL A 215 11.56 -1.01 15.95
N GLY A 216 10.59 -1.83 16.37
CA GLY A 216 10.52 -3.25 16.01
C GLY A 216 10.37 -3.48 14.51
N ARG A 217 9.45 -2.73 13.84
CA ARG A 217 9.18 -2.96 12.42
C ARG A 217 8.71 -1.69 11.70
N ILE A 218 9.10 -1.57 10.43
CA ILE A 218 8.49 -0.66 9.47
C ILE A 218 7.99 -1.48 8.28
N SER A 219 6.71 -1.32 7.91
CA SER A 219 6.15 -1.83 6.65
C SER A 219 5.90 -0.66 5.71
N GLY A 220 6.67 -0.60 4.61
CA GLY A 220 6.51 0.39 3.55
C GLY A 220 5.52 -0.12 2.50
N LEU A 221 4.40 0.59 2.32
CA LEU A 221 3.36 0.24 1.37
C LEU A 221 3.48 1.15 0.15
N ASP A 222 4.07 0.62 -0.91
CA ASP A 222 4.44 1.32 -2.15
C ASP A 222 5.09 2.69 -1.88
N PRO A 223 6.29 2.70 -1.25
CA PRO A 223 6.97 3.94 -0.86
C PRO A 223 7.09 4.89 -2.04
N ALA A 224 6.84 6.20 -1.84
CA ALA A 224 6.83 7.19 -2.91
C ALA A 224 8.12 7.19 -3.72
N GLY A 225 8.00 7.14 -5.06
CA GLY A 225 9.12 7.16 -6.00
C GLY A 225 9.60 8.56 -6.36
N PRO A 226 8.70 9.47 -6.78
CA PRO A 226 9.09 10.82 -7.17
C PRO A 226 9.80 11.57 -6.04
N CYS A 227 10.95 12.16 -6.33
CA CYS A 227 11.89 12.80 -5.39
C CYS A 227 12.63 11.88 -4.40
N PHE A 228 12.36 10.56 -4.40
CA PHE A 228 13.02 9.59 -3.52
C PHE A 228 13.80 8.52 -4.28
N SER A 229 13.57 8.38 -5.59
CA SER A 229 14.41 7.55 -6.45
C SER A 229 15.76 8.22 -6.71
N HIS A 230 16.84 7.43 -6.75
CA HIS A 230 18.21 7.93 -7.09
C HIS A 230 18.73 9.04 -6.18
N ILE A 231 18.29 9.11 -4.94
CA ILE A 231 18.84 9.99 -3.91
C ILE A 231 19.60 9.18 -2.86
N ASP A 232 20.33 9.88 -1.99
CA ASP A 232 21.00 9.27 -0.86
C ASP A 232 19.99 8.47 0.00
N GLU A 233 20.36 7.25 0.37
CA GLU A 233 19.53 6.35 1.17
C GLU A 233 19.17 6.94 2.55
N GLU A 234 20.01 7.85 3.09
CA GLU A 234 19.71 8.55 4.33
C GLU A 234 18.52 9.50 4.21
N LEU A 235 18.18 9.92 3.00
CA LEU A 235 17.06 10.84 2.74
C LEU A 235 15.73 10.14 2.43
N ARG A 236 15.69 8.82 2.56
CA ARG A 236 14.48 8.01 2.32
C ARG A 236 14.41 6.80 3.25
N LEU A 237 13.33 6.04 3.16
CA LEU A 237 13.21 4.75 3.84
C LEU A 237 14.34 3.80 3.39
N LYS A 238 14.97 3.13 4.35
CA LYS A 238 15.95 2.07 4.13
C LYS A 238 15.85 0.97 5.19
N ASN A 239 16.51 -0.14 4.95
CA ASN A 239 16.42 -1.32 5.82
C ASN A 239 16.98 -1.12 7.22
N THR A 240 17.85 -0.13 7.45
CA THR A 240 18.43 0.14 8.77
C THR A 240 17.52 0.95 9.70
N ASP A 241 16.39 1.47 9.22
CA ASP A 241 15.51 2.38 9.97
C ASP A 241 14.68 1.68 11.06
N ALA A 242 14.63 0.37 11.05
CA ALA A 242 14.00 -0.47 12.08
C ALA A 242 14.78 -1.77 12.30
N ALA A 243 14.41 -2.55 13.31
CA ALA A 243 14.92 -3.91 13.48
C ALA A 243 14.54 -4.80 12.28
N TYR A 244 13.35 -4.56 11.72
CA TYR A 244 12.90 -5.18 10.48
C TYR A 244 12.13 -4.18 9.61
N VAL A 245 12.48 -4.11 8.32
CA VAL A 245 11.79 -3.31 7.30
C VAL A 245 11.34 -4.23 6.18
N ASP A 246 10.06 -4.26 5.90
CA ASP A 246 9.48 -4.94 4.73
C ASP A 246 8.72 -3.95 3.85
N VAL A 247 8.73 -4.20 2.56
CA VAL A 247 8.14 -3.30 1.57
C VAL A 247 7.26 -4.08 0.60
N ILE A 248 6.11 -3.53 0.26
CA ILE A 248 5.23 -4.02 -0.79
C ILE A 248 5.24 -3.00 -1.92
N HIS A 249 5.70 -3.42 -3.11
CA HIS A 249 5.73 -2.58 -4.31
C HIS A 249 4.55 -2.92 -5.21
N THR A 250 3.72 -1.94 -5.56
CA THR A 250 2.52 -2.14 -6.38
C THR A 250 2.41 -1.21 -7.58
N ASP A 251 3.14 -0.08 -7.56
CA ASP A 251 3.19 0.89 -8.66
C ASP A 251 4.64 1.36 -8.93
N ALA A 252 5.58 0.41 -8.86
CA ALA A 252 7.01 0.64 -8.96
C ALA A 252 7.41 1.33 -10.27
N GLY A 253 8.08 2.48 -10.15
CA GLY A 253 8.60 3.27 -11.27
C GLY A 253 7.63 4.32 -11.80
N VAL A 254 6.45 4.47 -11.21
CA VAL A 254 5.54 5.58 -11.44
C VAL A 254 5.35 6.35 -10.13
N TYR A 255 4.35 6.01 -9.31
CA TYR A 255 4.23 6.64 -7.98
C TYR A 255 5.09 5.95 -6.91
N GLY A 256 5.39 4.66 -7.06
CA GLY A 256 6.19 3.89 -6.12
C GLY A 256 7.68 3.78 -6.51
N LEU A 257 8.54 3.58 -5.52
CA LEU A 257 9.93 3.21 -5.71
C LEU A 257 10.06 1.87 -6.44
N ARG A 258 11.01 1.79 -7.37
CA ARG A 258 11.36 0.53 -8.05
C ARG A 258 12.38 -0.28 -7.25
N ASP A 259 13.30 0.39 -6.61
CA ASP A 259 14.43 -0.23 -5.93
C ASP A 259 13.98 -0.94 -4.65
N ALA A 260 14.62 -2.07 -4.36
CA ALA A 260 14.49 -2.73 -3.08
C ALA A 260 15.14 -1.86 -1.98
N VAL A 261 14.39 -1.54 -0.94
CA VAL A 261 14.83 -0.65 0.15
C VAL A 261 14.61 -1.27 1.53
N GLY A 262 13.90 -2.38 1.61
CA GLY A 262 13.65 -3.15 2.82
C GLY A 262 14.72 -4.20 3.10
N HIS A 263 14.53 -4.94 4.16
CA HIS A 263 15.15 -6.24 4.35
C HIS A 263 14.49 -7.29 3.43
N SER A 264 13.17 -7.16 3.26
CA SER A 264 12.36 -7.97 2.36
C SER A 264 11.48 -7.06 1.53
N ASP A 265 11.58 -7.20 0.21
CA ASP A 265 10.81 -6.43 -0.75
C ASP A 265 9.93 -7.37 -1.56
N TYR A 266 8.62 -7.14 -1.53
CA TYR A 266 7.61 -7.96 -2.18
C TYR A 266 7.07 -7.26 -3.42
N TYR A 267 6.99 -8.01 -4.52
CA TYR A 267 6.58 -7.51 -5.83
C TYR A 267 5.37 -8.31 -6.35
N PRO A 268 4.13 -8.07 -5.84
CA PRO A 268 2.93 -8.68 -6.38
C PRO A 268 2.73 -8.23 -7.85
N ASN A 269 2.48 -9.18 -8.74
CA ASN A 269 2.23 -8.94 -10.17
C ASN A 269 3.30 -8.04 -10.82
N SER A 270 4.57 -8.37 -10.63
CA SER A 270 5.76 -7.58 -11.02
C SER A 270 6.07 -6.35 -10.15
N GLY A 271 5.19 -5.97 -9.24
CA GLY A 271 5.35 -4.76 -8.40
C GLY A 271 5.04 -3.45 -9.12
N SER A 272 4.55 -3.48 -10.37
CA SER A 272 4.27 -2.26 -11.13
C SER A 272 2.77 -2.06 -11.32
N LYS A 273 2.18 -2.50 -12.42
CA LYS A 273 0.74 -2.37 -12.63
C LYS A 273 -0.02 -3.54 -11.97
N GLN A 274 -1.08 -3.23 -11.23
CA GLN A 274 -1.89 -4.26 -10.58
C GLN A 274 -3.08 -4.67 -11.45
N PRO A 275 -3.53 -5.95 -11.36
CA PRO A 275 -4.68 -6.44 -12.09
C PRO A 275 -5.94 -5.60 -11.80
N ASN A 276 -6.77 -5.42 -12.81
CA ASN A 276 -8.01 -4.63 -12.77
C ASN A 276 -7.83 -3.14 -12.38
N CYS A 277 -6.60 -2.60 -12.45
CA CYS A 277 -6.31 -1.18 -12.26
C CYS A 277 -6.14 -0.48 -13.61
N LEU A 278 -6.98 0.49 -13.90
CA LEU A 278 -6.90 1.33 -15.10
C LEU A 278 -5.93 2.49 -14.92
N LEU A 279 -5.94 3.13 -13.74
CA LEU A 279 -5.09 4.26 -13.39
C LEU A 279 -3.98 3.84 -12.41
N GLN A 280 -2.90 4.60 -12.40
CA GLN A 280 -1.75 4.34 -11.51
C GLN A 280 -2.11 4.49 -10.03
N THR A 281 -3.00 5.44 -9.70
CA THR A 281 -3.51 5.62 -8.33
C THR A 281 -4.12 4.34 -7.75
N CYS A 282 -4.84 3.55 -8.57
CA CYS A 282 -5.37 2.25 -8.18
C CYS A 282 -4.25 1.27 -7.85
N SER A 283 -3.23 1.15 -8.72
CA SER A 283 -2.08 0.28 -8.45
C SER A 283 -1.32 0.72 -7.20
N HIS A 284 -1.13 2.03 -7.02
CA HIS A 284 -0.49 2.61 -5.84
C HIS A 284 -1.25 2.31 -4.53
N SER A 285 -2.58 2.44 -4.56
CA SER A 285 -3.45 2.13 -3.43
C SER A 285 -3.53 0.63 -3.13
N ARG A 286 -3.33 -0.25 -4.12
CA ARG A 286 -3.38 -1.70 -3.92
C ARG A 286 -2.45 -2.18 -2.81
N ALA A 287 -1.38 -1.46 -2.50
CA ALA A 287 -0.43 -1.84 -1.45
C ALA A 287 -1.09 -1.93 -0.07
N TRP A 288 -1.90 -0.94 0.31
CA TRP A 288 -2.59 -0.96 1.59
C TRP A 288 -3.78 -1.94 1.60
N GLU A 289 -4.44 -2.17 0.47
CA GLU A 289 -5.50 -3.18 0.35
C GLU A 289 -4.95 -4.60 0.58
N LEU A 290 -3.83 -4.94 -0.09
CA LEU A 290 -3.13 -6.21 0.09
C LEU A 290 -2.62 -6.38 1.53
N TYR A 291 -2.09 -5.30 2.12
CA TYR A 291 -1.60 -5.34 3.49
C TYR A 291 -2.74 -5.61 4.48
N ALA A 292 -3.85 -4.90 4.38
CA ALA A 292 -5.02 -5.10 5.23
C ALA A 292 -5.60 -6.52 5.10
N GLU A 293 -5.68 -7.05 3.87
CA GLU A 293 -6.09 -8.45 3.68
C GLU A 293 -5.10 -9.43 4.33
N SER A 294 -3.79 -9.14 4.27
CA SER A 294 -2.78 -10.00 4.90
C SER A 294 -2.88 -10.06 6.42
N VAL A 295 -3.45 -9.05 7.07
CA VAL A 295 -3.77 -9.07 8.51
C VAL A 295 -4.89 -10.07 8.80
N LEU A 296 -5.95 -10.06 7.99
CA LEU A 296 -7.12 -10.92 8.16
C LEU A 296 -6.90 -12.36 7.67
N ARG A 297 -6.06 -12.52 6.63
CA ARG A 297 -5.76 -13.79 5.96
C ARG A 297 -4.24 -14.00 5.85
N PRO A 298 -3.57 -14.31 6.97
CA PRO A 298 -2.11 -14.23 7.08
C PRO A 298 -1.34 -15.14 6.10
N HIS A 299 -1.94 -16.23 5.62
CA HIS A 299 -1.34 -17.17 4.67
C HIS A 299 -1.80 -16.98 3.22
N ALA A 300 -2.50 -15.89 2.92
CA ALA A 300 -3.06 -15.65 1.59
C ALA A 300 -2.02 -15.22 0.54
N PHE A 301 -0.85 -14.75 0.98
CA PHE A 301 0.16 -14.13 0.13
C PHE A 301 1.56 -14.76 0.25
N PRO A 302 1.71 -16.08 0.08
CA PRO A 302 3.04 -16.67 0.00
C PRO A 302 3.75 -16.15 -1.26
N ALA A 303 5.01 -15.76 -1.12
CA ALA A 303 5.84 -15.18 -2.16
C ALA A 303 7.16 -15.95 -2.27
N ARG A 304 7.67 -16.12 -3.48
CA ARG A 304 8.89 -16.88 -3.78
C ARG A 304 10.06 -15.92 -3.96
N LYS A 305 11.19 -16.25 -3.37
CA LYS A 305 12.42 -15.48 -3.54
C LYS A 305 13.02 -15.72 -4.92
N CYS A 306 13.10 -14.67 -5.71
CA CYS A 306 13.64 -14.68 -7.07
C CYS A 306 14.54 -13.47 -7.29
N HIS A 307 15.38 -13.53 -8.33
CA HIS A 307 16.22 -12.41 -8.72
C HIS A 307 15.37 -11.23 -9.23
N ASP A 308 14.40 -11.54 -10.12
CA ASP A 308 13.49 -10.58 -10.74
C ASP A 308 12.18 -11.26 -11.18
N TRP A 309 11.30 -10.48 -11.80
CA TRP A 309 10.02 -10.96 -12.32
C TRP A 309 10.16 -11.95 -13.48
N ASP A 310 11.20 -11.81 -14.33
CA ASP A 310 11.42 -12.73 -15.44
C ASP A 310 11.86 -14.10 -14.92
N ALA A 311 12.73 -14.14 -13.91
CA ALA A 311 13.07 -15.37 -13.22
C ALA A 311 11.83 -16.03 -12.58
N TYR A 312 10.93 -15.25 -11.98
CA TYR A 312 9.68 -15.76 -11.42
C TYR A 312 8.79 -16.35 -12.51
N LYS A 313 8.60 -15.66 -13.67
CA LYS A 313 7.83 -16.18 -14.81
C LYS A 313 8.40 -17.47 -15.37
N ALA A 314 9.71 -17.56 -15.44
CA ALA A 314 10.42 -18.76 -15.93
C ALA A 314 10.47 -19.91 -14.91
N GLY A 315 10.03 -19.69 -13.65
CA GLY A 315 10.17 -20.66 -12.57
C GLY A 315 11.60 -20.84 -12.05
N ASN A 316 12.52 -19.95 -12.41
CA ASN A 316 13.95 -19.97 -12.06
C ASN A 316 14.19 -19.23 -10.72
N CYS A 317 13.54 -19.67 -9.67
CA CYS A 317 13.62 -19.07 -8.34
C CYS A 317 14.20 -20.04 -7.32
N THR A 318 14.57 -19.50 -6.17
CA THR A 318 14.97 -20.35 -5.04
C THR A 318 13.77 -21.09 -4.44
N THR A 319 14.02 -22.03 -3.55
CA THR A 319 12.96 -22.71 -2.79
C THR A 319 12.44 -21.90 -1.61
N GLU A 320 13.09 -20.77 -1.29
CA GLU A 320 12.73 -19.92 -0.17
C GLU A 320 11.38 -19.22 -0.42
N ILE A 321 10.48 -19.35 0.55
CA ILE A 321 9.14 -18.75 0.54
C ILE A 321 9.01 -17.88 1.79
N SER A 322 8.44 -16.68 1.60
CA SER A 322 8.04 -15.78 2.67
C SER A 322 6.62 -15.26 2.43
N ASN A 323 5.87 -14.97 3.49
CA ASN A 323 4.55 -14.38 3.35
C ASN A 323 4.67 -12.86 3.25
N MET A 324 4.08 -12.26 2.21
CA MET A 324 3.95 -10.82 2.08
C MET A 324 2.98 -10.26 3.12
N GLY A 325 3.23 -9.05 3.61
CA GLY A 325 2.35 -8.31 4.51
C GLY A 325 2.56 -8.68 5.97
N TYR A 326 1.50 -8.81 6.76
CA TYR A 326 1.59 -8.91 8.22
C TYR A 326 2.46 -10.06 8.72
N LEU A 327 2.42 -11.23 8.08
CA LEU A 327 3.26 -12.40 8.43
C LEU A 327 4.68 -12.36 7.89
N SER A 328 5.09 -11.28 7.23
CA SER A 328 6.49 -11.12 6.83
C SER A 328 7.42 -11.20 8.05
N LYS A 329 8.48 -12.00 7.96
CA LYS A 329 9.33 -12.35 9.10
C LYS A 329 10.71 -11.72 8.98
N ALA A 330 11.27 -11.34 10.11
CA ALA A 330 12.59 -10.71 10.22
C ALA A 330 13.77 -11.57 9.68
N ASN A 331 13.61 -12.85 9.49
CA ASN A 331 14.61 -13.72 8.88
C ASN A 331 14.52 -13.81 7.34
N SER A 332 13.44 -13.30 6.74
CA SER A 332 13.34 -13.20 5.28
C SER A 332 14.20 -12.03 4.77
N ARG A 333 14.93 -12.24 3.68
CA ARG A 333 15.81 -11.23 3.09
C ARG A 333 15.80 -11.31 1.57
N GLY A 334 15.67 -10.16 0.92
CA GLY A 334 15.77 -10.00 -0.53
C GLY A 334 14.42 -9.78 -1.22
N LYS A 335 14.38 -10.05 -2.51
CA LYS A 335 13.20 -9.81 -3.36
C LYS A 335 12.32 -11.04 -3.45
N PHE A 336 11.03 -10.86 -3.21
CA PHE A 336 10.02 -11.90 -3.26
C PHE A 336 8.92 -11.54 -4.26
N PHE A 337 8.52 -12.51 -5.07
CA PHE A 337 7.55 -12.34 -6.14
C PHE A 337 6.37 -13.28 -5.94
N LEU A 338 5.18 -12.78 -6.30
CA LEU A 338 3.92 -13.52 -6.22
C LEU A 338 2.92 -12.96 -7.23
N ARG A 339 1.86 -13.73 -7.48
CA ARG A 339 0.64 -13.21 -8.12
C ARG A 339 -0.44 -12.99 -7.09
N THR A 340 -1.28 -12.00 -7.34
CA THR A 340 -2.53 -11.75 -6.63
C THR A 340 -3.70 -11.70 -7.60
N GLY A 341 -4.91 -11.86 -7.10
CA GLY A 341 -6.14 -11.78 -7.89
C GLY A 341 -6.46 -10.35 -8.33
N GLU A 342 -7.43 -10.26 -9.23
CA GLU A 342 -7.95 -8.99 -9.78
C GLU A 342 -8.87 -8.28 -8.79
N ASP A 343 -9.69 -9.03 -8.06
CA ASP A 343 -10.69 -8.57 -7.12
C ASP A 343 -10.43 -9.10 -5.71
N SER A 344 -10.95 -8.40 -4.69
CA SER A 344 -10.91 -8.86 -3.30
C SER A 344 -11.84 -10.08 -3.12
N PRO A 345 -11.36 -11.13 -2.47
CA PRO A 345 -10.05 -11.27 -1.82
C PRO A 345 -8.92 -11.55 -2.82
N TYR A 346 -7.85 -10.73 -2.73
CA TYR A 346 -6.74 -10.75 -3.69
C TYR A 346 -5.78 -11.93 -3.51
N GLY A 347 -5.70 -12.50 -2.32
CA GLY A 347 -4.76 -13.56 -1.99
C GLY A 347 -5.08 -14.88 -2.68
N LEU A 348 -4.14 -15.40 -3.48
CA LEU A 348 -4.26 -16.65 -4.23
C LEU A 348 -3.67 -17.87 -3.49
N GLY A 349 -3.06 -17.68 -2.30
CA GLY A 349 -2.38 -18.75 -1.60
C GLY A 349 -1.28 -19.37 -2.49
N GLU A 350 -1.11 -20.68 -2.42
CA GLU A 350 -0.06 -21.39 -3.17
C GLU A 350 -0.14 -21.21 -4.70
N LYS A 351 -1.32 -20.90 -5.25
CA LYS A 351 -1.45 -20.58 -6.68
C LYS A 351 -0.70 -19.30 -7.04
N GLY A 352 -0.52 -18.39 -6.10
CA GLY A 352 0.28 -17.18 -6.26
C GLY A 352 1.78 -17.40 -6.33
N LEU A 353 2.31 -18.58 -5.99
CA LEU A 353 3.74 -18.93 -6.04
C LEU A 353 4.25 -19.26 -7.45
N LYS A 354 3.36 -19.44 -8.42
CA LYS A 354 3.71 -19.79 -9.80
C LYS A 354 3.10 -18.79 -10.76
N PHE A 355 3.87 -18.45 -11.78
CA PHE A 355 3.31 -17.71 -12.91
C PHE A 355 2.46 -18.65 -13.75
N GLU A 356 1.18 -18.33 -13.88
CA GLU A 356 0.31 -18.92 -14.90
C GLU A 356 0.16 -17.83 -15.97
N GLY A 357 0.80 -18.02 -17.12
CA GLY A 357 0.69 -17.07 -18.24
C GLY A 357 -0.78 -16.92 -18.67
N GLU A 358 -1.09 -15.85 -19.38
CA GLU A 358 -2.42 -15.55 -19.96
C GLU A 358 -2.94 -16.60 -20.96
N THR A 359 -2.31 -17.76 -21.01
CA THR A 359 -2.67 -18.88 -21.90
C THR A 359 -4.10 -19.41 -21.69
N GLY A 360 -4.75 -19.07 -20.54
CA GLY A 360 -6.10 -19.53 -20.24
C GLY A 360 -7.17 -18.87 -21.11
N VAL A 361 -7.08 -17.58 -21.40
CA VAL A 361 -8.14 -16.85 -22.13
C VAL A 361 -7.99 -17.09 -23.64
N VAL A 362 -6.77 -17.04 -24.17
CA VAL A 362 -6.53 -17.27 -25.61
C VAL A 362 -6.82 -18.72 -26.00
N ASN A 363 -6.42 -19.70 -25.19
CA ASN A 363 -6.75 -21.11 -25.45
C ASN A 363 -8.24 -21.39 -25.31
N ASN A 364 -8.96 -20.77 -24.40
CA ASN A 364 -10.41 -20.94 -24.29
C ASN A 364 -11.15 -20.27 -25.47
N VAL A 365 -10.68 -19.13 -25.97
CA VAL A 365 -11.26 -18.48 -27.15
C VAL A 365 -10.94 -19.30 -28.41
N VAL A 366 -9.71 -19.82 -28.57
CA VAL A 366 -9.31 -20.67 -29.70
C VAL A 366 -10.06 -22.00 -29.65
N ASN A 367 -10.15 -22.65 -28.50
CA ASN A 367 -10.90 -23.89 -28.32
C ASN A 367 -12.42 -23.67 -28.46
N GLY A 368 -12.97 -22.58 -27.93
CA GLY A 368 -14.35 -22.18 -28.17
C GLY A 368 -14.65 -21.91 -29.65
N GLY A 369 -13.76 -21.20 -30.34
CA GLY A 369 -13.86 -20.99 -31.80
C GLY A 369 -13.81 -22.28 -32.63
N GLN A 370 -12.98 -23.24 -32.23
CA GLN A 370 -12.91 -24.55 -32.91
C GLN A 370 -14.18 -25.40 -32.67
N HIS A 371 -14.79 -25.32 -31.50
CA HIS A 371 -16.07 -25.99 -31.21
C HIS A 371 -17.23 -25.36 -32.00
N VAL A 372 -17.26 -24.04 -32.14
CA VAL A 372 -18.26 -23.33 -32.95
C VAL A 372 -18.08 -23.68 -34.44
N ALA A 373 -16.84 -23.68 -34.95
CA ALA A 373 -16.53 -24.01 -36.32
C ALA A 373 -16.91 -25.47 -36.66
N LYS A 374 -16.66 -26.43 -35.77
CA LYS A 374 -17.11 -27.84 -35.92
C LYS A 374 -18.63 -27.96 -35.85
N GLY A 375 -19.31 -27.20 -35.04
CA GLY A 375 -20.77 -27.14 -34.96
C GLY A 375 -21.40 -26.65 -36.26
N ILE A 376 -20.86 -25.59 -36.87
CA ILE A 376 -21.32 -25.04 -38.14
C ILE A 376 -21.07 -26.03 -39.31
N ALA A 377 -19.90 -26.68 -39.32
CA ALA A 377 -19.59 -27.69 -40.35
C ALA A 377 -20.51 -28.90 -40.29
N ASN A 378 -20.99 -29.29 -39.09
CA ASN A 378 -21.92 -30.40 -38.93
C ASN A 378 -23.37 -30.01 -39.31
N VAL A 379 -23.77 -28.77 -39.12
CA VAL A 379 -25.09 -28.28 -39.58
C VAL A 379 -25.15 -28.19 -41.12
N GLY A 380 -24.03 -27.79 -41.77
CA GLY A 380 -23.93 -27.75 -43.20
C GLY A 380 -23.99 -29.15 -43.88
N LYS A 381 -23.63 -30.24 -43.18
CA LYS A 381 -23.77 -31.62 -43.64
C LYS A 381 -25.17 -32.22 -43.45
N LEU A 382 -26.02 -31.59 -42.65
CA LEU A 382 -27.42 -32.03 -42.41
C LEU A 382 -28.41 -31.32 -43.30
N LEU A 383 -27.99 -30.30 -44.05
CA LEU A 383 -28.83 -29.48 -44.94
C LEU A 383 -28.47 -29.61 -46.43
N GLY A 384 -27.55 -30.55 -46.78
CA GLY A 384 -27.13 -30.90 -48.12
C GLY A 384 -27.53 -32.39 -48.44
#